data_1574295ef6412813e7d080bd8c25a234
#
_entry.id   1574295ef6412813e7d080bd8c25a234
#
_cell.length_a   1.000
_cell.length_b   1.000
_cell.length_c   1.000
_cell.angle_alpha   90.00
_cell.angle_beta   90.00
_cell.angle_gamma   90.00
#
_symmetry.space_group_name_H-M   'P 1'
#
loop_
_entity.id
_entity.type
_entity.pdbx_description
1 polymer ?
#
loop_
_entity_poly.entity_id
_entity_poly.type
_entity_poly.pdbx_seq_one_letter_code
_entity_poly.pdbx_strand_id
1 'polypeptide(L)'
;MLPDKDKPDVIKPRFIITVRNIGNGEVVKQEKVEAACSSKSITYKEWNSINIKVYVSDISEENKLDCDIVKEGTHDDGTMILKQKEDSIRCTYEKGYSENKGTFASPLYIILDYGYTDTISQDVKIKKVVTNWK
;
A
#
# COMPACT_ATOMS: atom_id res chain seq x y z
N MET A 1 -0.07 22.15 -21.79
CA MET A 1 -1.10 21.12 -21.63
C MET A 1 -2.31 21.49 -22.48
N LEU A 2 -2.75 20.58 -23.33
CA LEU A 2 -3.96 20.79 -24.11
C LEU A 2 -5.18 20.53 -23.24
N PRO A 3 -6.15 21.44 -23.20
CA PRO A 3 -7.37 21.19 -22.46
C PRO A 3 -8.15 20.01 -23.03
N ASP A 4 -8.87 19.32 -22.17
CA ASP A 4 -9.79 18.29 -22.59
C ASP A 4 -10.91 18.94 -23.39
N LYS A 5 -11.31 18.34 -24.50
CA LYS A 5 -12.37 18.87 -25.35
C LYS A 5 -13.71 19.02 -24.61
N ASP A 6 -13.98 18.08 -23.67
CA ASP A 6 -15.22 18.08 -22.91
C ASP A 6 -15.15 18.96 -21.66
N LYS A 7 -13.93 19.23 -21.16
CA LYS A 7 -13.70 20.03 -19.96
C LYS A 7 -12.42 20.83 -20.11
N PRO A 8 -12.43 21.86 -20.97
CA PRO A 8 -11.20 22.57 -21.34
C PRO A 8 -10.51 23.28 -20.19
N ASP A 9 -11.23 23.56 -19.09
CA ASP A 9 -10.69 24.30 -17.96
C ASP A 9 -10.34 23.41 -16.76
N VAL A 10 -10.26 22.09 -16.96
CA VAL A 10 -10.02 21.15 -15.86
C VAL A 10 -8.57 20.68 -15.90
N ILE A 11 -7.92 20.80 -14.75
CA ILE A 11 -6.58 20.26 -14.50
C ILE A 11 -6.72 19.01 -13.66
N LYS A 12 -6.14 17.91 -14.13
CA LYS A 12 -6.18 16.62 -13.43
C LYS A 12 -4.81 16.33 -12.79
N PRO A 13 -4.63 16.63 -11.51
CA PRO A 13 -3.37 16.38 -10.84
C PRO A 13 -3.01 14.89 -10.83
N ARG A 14 -1.71 14.62 -11.00
CA ARG A 14 -1.17 13.26 -11.02
C ARG A 14 -0.05 13.17 -10.01
N PHE A 15 -0.08 12.10 -9.23
CA PHE A 15 0.89 11.86 -8.17
C PHE A 15 1.55 10.50 -8.37
N ILE A 16 2.86 10.45 -8.12
CA ILE A 16 3.58 9.18 -8.06
C ILE A 16 3.89 8.93 -6.59
N ILE A 17 3.38 7.82 -6.07
CA ILE A 17 3.53 7.46 -4.67
C ILE A 17 4.40 6.23 -4.60
N THR A 18 5.52 6.33 -3.88
CA THR A 18 6.43 5.21 -3.66
C THR A 18 6.24 4.70 -2.24
N VAL A 19 6.00 3.40 -2.12
CA VAL A 19 5.86 2.73 -0.83
C VAL A 19 7.03 1.79 -0.64
N ARG A 20 7.68 1.88 0.52
CA ARG A 20 8.87 1.10 0.83
C ARG A 20 8.72 0.46 2.20
N ASN A 21 9.05 -0.82 2.28
CA ASN A 21 9.16 -1.51 3.57
C ASN A 21 10.57 -1.28 4.12
N ILE A 22 10.69 -0.41 5.11
CA ILE A 22 11.97 -0.09 5.74
C ILE A 22 12.25 -0.92 7.00
N GLY A 23 11.30 -1.77 7.39
CA GLY A 23 11.45 -2.64 8.54
C GLY A 23 12.20 -3.93 8.21
N ASN A 24 12.48 -4.71 9.23
CA ASN A 24 13.16 -6.00 9.09
C ASN A 24 12.21 -7.14 8.81
N GLY A 25 10.92 -6.93 8.97
CA GLY A 25 9.92 -7.96 8.78
C GLY A 25 9.36 -8.00 7.37
N GLU A 26 8.35 -8.81 7.20
CA GLU A 26 7.70 -9.04 5.92
C GLU A 26 6.31 -8.44 5.91
N VAL A 27 5.97 -7.77 4.82
CA VAL A 27 4.62 -7.30 4.57
C VAL A 27 3.82 -8.43 3.96
N VAL A 28 2.56 -8.56 4.38
CA VAL A 28 1.65 -9.56 3.86
C VAL A 28 0.27 -8.92 3.71
N LYS A 29 -0.54 -9.47 2.81
CA LYS A 29 -1.92 -9.02 2.67
C LYS A 29 -2.60 -9.06 4.04
N GLN A 30 -3.30 -7.98 4.41
CA GLN A 30 -3.88 -7.84 5.75
C GLN A 30 -4.72 -9.03 6.18
N GLU A 31 -5.51 -9.59 5.28
CA GLU A 31 -6.38 -10.73 5.54
C GLU A 31 -5.63 -12.03 5.80
N LYS A 32 -4.34 -12.07 5.47
CA LYS A 32 -3.51 -13.28 5.54
C LYS A 32 -2.49 -13.24 6.67
N VAL A 33 -2.55 -12.23 7.54
CA VAL A 33 -1.55 -12.08 8.60
C VAL A 33 -1.57 -13.26 9.58
N GLU A 34 -2.74 -13.79 9.90
CA GLU A 34 -2.83 -14.95 10.78
C GLU A 34 -2.23 -16.20 10.13
N ALA A 35 -2.50 -16.40 8.85
CA ALA A 35 -1.92 -17.53 8.11
C ALA A 35 -0.40 -17.41 8.03
N ALA A 36 0.11 -16.19 7.86
CA ALA A 36 1.56 -15.95 7.82
C ALA A 36 2.25 -16.33 9.12
N CYS A 37 1.57 -16.15 10.25
CA CYS A 37 2.11 -16.45 11.57
C CYS A 37 1.90 -17.90 12.00
N SER A 38 1.09 -18.68 11.27
CA SER A 38 0.65 -20.00 11.70
C SER A 38 1.11 -21.14 10.80
N SER A 39 2.18 -21.03 10.10
CA SER A 39 2.73 -22.08 9.23
C SER A 39 1.80 -22.51 8.09
N LYS A 40 0.71 -21.78 7.86
CA LYS A 40 -0.16 -22.06 6.73
C LYS A 40 0.46 -21.53 5.45
N SER A 41 0.19 -22.21 4.35
CA SER A 41 0.72 -21.82 3.06
C SER A 41 0.11 -20.48 2.60
N ILE A 42 0.97 -19.55 2.21
CA ILE A 42 0.56 -18.26 1.64
C ILE A 42 1.14 -18.17 0.25
N THR A 43 0.33 -17.76 -0.72
CA THR A 43 0.80 -17.64 -2.09
C THR A 43 1.75 -16.45 -2.25
N TYR A 44 2.58 -16.53 -3.26
CA TYR A 44 3.52 -15.46 -3.58
C TYR A 44 2.85 -14.09 -3.73
N LYS A 45 1.65 -14.06 -4.30
CA LYS A 45 0.92 -12.81 -4.52
C LYS A 45 0.37 -12.18 -3.24
N GLU A 46 0.29 -12.95 -2.17
CA GLU A 46 -0.20 -12.45 -0.89
C GLU A 46 0.92 -11.88 -0.01
N TRP A 47 2.14 -12.34 -0.22
CA TRP A 47 3.31 -11.74 0.40
C TRP A 47 3.65 -10.42 -0.29
N ASN A 48 4.06 -9.44 0.50
CA ASN A 48 4.43 -8.10 0.04
C ASN A 48 3.28 -7.34 -0.59
N SER A 49 2.05 -7.73 -0.31
CA SER A 49 0.85 -7.12 -0.86
C SER A 49 0.29 -6.06 0.08
N ILE A 50 0.05 -4.88 -0.45
CA ILE A 50 -0.50 -3.73 0.27
C ILE A 50 -1.71 -3.21 -0.50
N ASN A 51 -2.79 -2.94 0.21
CA ASN A 51 -3.91 -2.22 -0.37
C ASN A 51 -3.72 -0.72 -0.14
N ILE A 52 -3.81 0.07 -1.20
CA ILE A 52 -3.61 1.52 -1.14
C ILE A 52 -4.85 2.24 -1.66
N LYS A 53 -5.26 3.27 -0.94
CA LYS A 53 -6.33 4.17 -1.36
C LYS A 53 -5.86 5.60 -1.17
N VAL A 54 -6.09 6.44 -2.17
CA VAL A 54 -5.62 7.82 -2.16
C VAL A 54 -6.80 8.74 -2.39
N TYR A 55 -6.91 9.77 -1.55
CA TYR A 55 -7.99 10.75 -1.61
C TYR A 55 -7.41 12.15 -1.54
N VAL A 56 -8.10 13.10 -2.15
CA VAL A 56 -7.73 14.51 -2.06
C VAL A 56 -8.89 15.29 -1.42
N SER A 57 -8.56 16.24 -0.57
CA SER A 57 -9.49 17.10 0.16
C SER A 57 -10.23 16.41 1.29
N ASP A 58 -10.92 15.31 1.04
CA ASP A 58 -11.56 14.50 2.07
C ASP A 58 -11.60 13.02 1.64
N ILE A 59 -11.89 12.14 2.59
CA ILE A 59 -11.98 10.71 2.34
C ILE A 59 -13.41 10.39 1.91
N SER A 60 -13.68 10.54 0.62
CA SER A 60 -14.96 10.22 0.00
C SER A 60 -14.75 9.64 -1.38
N GLU A 61 -15.70 8.87 -1.87
CA GLU A 61 -15.61 8.27 -3.20
C GLU A 61 -15.46 9.30 -4.32
N GLU A 62 -16.04 10.48 -4.15
CA GLU A 62 -15.90 11.57 -5.13
C GLU A 62 -14.47 12.07 -5.25
N ASN A 63 -13.72 12.00 -4.16
CA ASN A 63 -12.37 12.53 -4.09
C ASN A 63 -11.30 11.45 -4.12
N LYS A 64 -11.70 10.23 -4.44
CA LYS A 64 -10.76 9.11 -4.59
C LYS A 64 -10.00 9.23 -5.91
N LEU A 65 -8.70 9.07 -5.85
CA LEU A 65 -7.86 9.07 -7.03
C LEU A 65 -7.88 7.69 -7.69
N ASP A 66 -7.73 7.71 -9.01
CA ASP A 66 -7.56 6.49 -9.80
C ASP A 66 -6.08 6.14 -9.86
N CYS A 67 -5.72 4.98 -9.32
CA CYS A 67 -4.34 4.59 -9.15
C CYS A 67 -3.97 3.39 -10.03
N ASP A 68 -2.86 3.51 -10.75
CA ASP A 68 -2.32 2.47 -11.60
C ASP A 68 -0.94 2.04 -11.10
N ILE A 69 -0.62 0.76 -11.25
CA ILE A 69 0.71 0.28 -10.95
C ILE A 69 1.66 0.76 -12.03
N VAL A 70 2.63 1.60 -11.65
CA VAL A 70 3.53 2.27 -12.60
C VAL A 70 4.30 1.30 -13.48
N LYS A 71 4.78 0.20 -12.89
CA LYS A 71 5.63 -0.77 -13.61
C LYS A 71 4.89 -1.63 -14.61
N GLU A 72 3.63 -1.90 -14.37
CA GLU A 72 2.84 -2.81 -15.20
C GLU A 72 1.84 -2.08 -16.09
N GLY A 73 1.60 -0.81 -15.82
CA GLY A 73 0.65 -0.02 -16.59
C GLY A 73 -0.78 -0.54 -16.52
N THR A 74 -1.04 -1.48 -15.64
CA THR A 74 -2.37 -2.06 -15.47
C THR A 74 -3.07 -1.46 -14.27
N HIS A 75 -4.35 -1.18 -14.45
CA HIS A 75 -5.19 -0.74 -13.36
C HIS A 75 -5.48 -1.93 -12.44
N ASP A 76 -5.11 -1.80 -11.18
CA ASP A 76 -5.43 -2.80 -10.16
C ASP A 76 -6.24 -2.10 -9.07
N ASP A 77 -7.17 -2.77 -8.46
CA ASP A 77 -8.12 -2.23 -7.47
C ASP A 77 -7.45 -1.68 -6.20
N GLY A 78 -6.32 -1.03 -6.37
CA GLY A 78 -5.57 -0.45 -5.27
C GLY A 78 -4.62 -1.41 -4.57
N THR A 79 -4.36 -2.56 -5.16
CA THR A 79 -3.40 -3.52 -4.60
C THR A 79 -2.03 -3.34 -5.23
N MET A 80 -1.02 -3.15 -4.39
CA MET A 80 0.38 -3.08 -4.78
C MET A 80 1.12 -4.31 -4.29
N ILE A 81 2.08 -4.77 -5.08
CA ILE A 81 3.00 -5.82 -4.64
C ILE A 81 4.40 -5.22 -4.58
N LEU A 82 4.99 -5.19 -3.39
CA LEU A 82 6.31 -4.61 -3.20
C LEU A 82 7.38 -5.58 -3.70
N LYS A 83 7.99 -5.25 -4.82
CA LYS A 83 9.11 -6.02 -5.34
C LYS A 83 10.39 -5.45 -4.73
N GLN A 84 11.21 -6.33 -4.14
CA GLN A 84 12.42 -5.90 -3.44
C GLN A 84 12.11 -4.83 -2.38
N LYS A 85 10.99 -5.02 -1.67
CA LYS A 85 10.52 -4.15 -0.58
C LYS A 85 10.08 -2.76 -1.02
N GLU A 86 9.90 -2.51 -2.30
CA GLU A 86 9.51 -1.20 -2.80
C GLU A 86 8.65 -1.33 -4.05
N ASP A 87 7.68 -0.45 -4.18
CA ASP A 87 6.93 -0.27 -5.43
C ASP A 87 6.37 1.15 -5.51
N SER A 88 6.05 1.55 -6.72
CA SER A 88 5.49 2.87 -7.00
C SER A 88 4.16 2.74 -7.72
N ILE A 89 3.25 3.64 -7.41
CA ILE A 89 1.93 3.69 -8.02
C ILE A 89 1.67 5.12 -8.49
N ARG A 90 1.00 5.25 -9.62
CA ARG A 90 0.61 6.53 -10.17
C ARG A 90 -0.88 6.74 -9.94
N CYS A 91 -1.23 7.85 -9.29
CA CYS A 91 -2.61 8.18 -8.97
C CYS A 91 -3.00 9.49 -9.64
N THR A 92 -4.14 9.51 -10.28
CA THR A 92 -4.66 10.67 -11.00
C THR A 92 -6.01 11.07 -10.42
N TYR A 93 -6.17 12.36 -10.13
CA TYR A 93 -7.46 12.90 -9.71
C TYR A 93 -8.30 13.19 -10.95
N GLU A 94 -9.14 12.25 -11.34
CA GLU A 94 -9.91 12.33 -12.59
C GLU A 94 -10.96 13.43 -12.58
N LYS A 95 -11.53 13.75 -11.41
CA LYS A 95 -12.47 14.86 -11.28
C LYS A 95 -11.82 16.20 -11.60
N GLY A 96 -10.56 16.34 -11.17
CA GLY A 96 -9.77 17.53 -11.47
C GLY A 96 -10.24 18.79 -10.76
N TYR A 97 -9.53 19.86 -11.04
CA TYR A 97 -9.84 21.20 -10.54
C TYR A 97 -9.98 22.17 -11.68
N SER A 98 -10.83 23.19 -11.48
CA SER A 98 -10.94 24.26 -12.45
C SER A 98 -9.63 25.02 -12.56
N GLU A 99 -9.19 25.30 -13.79
CA GLU A 99 -8.01 26.09 -14.07
C GLU A 99 -8.11 27.50 -13.46
N ASN A 100 -9.31 28.02 -13.32
CA ASN A 100 -9.56 29.34 -12.76
C ASN A 100 -9.47 29.42 -11.24
N LYS A 101 -9.30 28.28 -10.57
CA LYS A 101 -9.26 28.22 -9.12
C LYS A 101 -8.00 28.88 -8.52
N GLY A 102 -6.95 29.03 -9.33
CA GLY A 102 -5.71 29.63 -8.89
C GLY A 102 -4.92 28.73 -7.95
N THR A 103 -4.09 29.35 -7.12
CA THR A 103 -3.27 28.63 -6.15
C THR A 103 -4.09 28.30 -4.90
N PHE A 104 -4.08 27.04 -4.50
CA PHE A 104 -4.75 26.60 -3.29
C PHE A 104 -4.01 25.38 -2.72
N ALA A 105 -4.25 25.11 -1.45
CA ALA A 105 -3.70 23.95 -0.78
C ALA A 105 -4.84 22.98 -0.44
N SER A 106 -4.58 21.70 -0.62
CA SER A 106 -5.55 20.66 -0.29
C SER A 106 -4.82 19.46 0.30
N PRO A 107 -5.33 18.83 1.36
CA PRO A 107 -4.69 17.65 1.91
C PRO A 107 -4.81 16.46 0.97
N LEU A 108 -3.78 15.64 0.97
CA LEU A 108 -3.75 14.36 0.27
C LEU A 108 -3.74 13.26 1.33
N TYR A 109 -4.72 12.35 1.25
CA TYR A 109 -4.83 11.24 2.19
C TYR A 109 -4.41 9.96 1.52
N ILE A 110 -3.45 9.27 2.11
CA ILE A 110 -2.98 7.98 1.62
C ILE A 110 -3.24 6.96 2.70
N ILE A 111 -4.08 5.96 2.38
CA ILE A 111 -4.44 4.90 3.32
C ILE A 111 -3.83 3.60 2.84
N LEU A 112 -3.00 3.00 3.69
CA LEU A 112 -2.37 1.72 3.42
C LEU A 112 -2.92 0.67 4.37
N ASP A 113 -3.47 -0.41 3.80
CA ASP A 113 -3.93 -1.56 4.58
C ASP A 113 -3.01 -2.73 4.30
N TYR A 114 -2.36 -3.25 5.34
CA TYR A 114 -1.42 -4.36 5.21
C TYR A 114 -1.24 -5.08 6.53
N GLY A 115 -0.73 -6.31 6.46
CA GLY A 115 -0.24 -7.03 7.61
C GLY A 115 1.27 -6.96 7.67
N TYR A 116 1.84 -7.16 8.84
CA TYR A 116 3.29 -7.13 9.03
C TYR A 116 3.69 -8.24 9.96
N THR A 117 4.68 -9.03 9.57
CA THR A 117 5.20 -10.11 10.38
C THR A 117 6.69 -9.92 10.60
N ASP A 118 7.15 -10.20 11.80
CA ASP A 118 8.55 -10.16 12.12
C ASP A 118 8.91 -11.41 12.93
N THR A 119 10.09 -11.92 12.70
CA THR A 119 10.57 -13.11 13.39
C THR A 119 11.70 -12.72 14.32
N ILE A 120 11.51 -12.99 15.58
CA ILE A 120 12.54 -12.78 16.59
C ILE A 120 13.05 -14.16 17.00
N SER A 121 14.35 -14.35 16.80
CA SER A 121 15.00 -15.59 17.23
C SER A 121 15.74 -15.35 18.53
N GLN A 122 15.46 -16.18 19.51
CA GLN A 122 16.13 -16.12 20.78
C GLN A 122 16.56 -17.52 21.19
N ASP A 123 17.84 -17.65 21.54
CA ASP A 123 18.36 -18.92 22.02
C ASP A 123 17.82 -19.17 23.42
N VAL A 124 17.12 -20.28 23.59
CA VAL A 124 16.62 -20.71 24.89
C VAL A 124 17.44 -21.91 25.33
N LYS A 125 18.13 -21.73 26.44
CA LYS A 125 18.93 -22.80 26.99
C LYS A 125 18.07 -23.63 27.93
N ILE A 126 17.73 -24.84 27.52
CA ILE A 126 16.94 -25.74 28.32
C ILE A 126 17.88 -26.59 29.17
N LYS A 127 17.80 -26.39 30.47
CA LYS A 127 18.60 -27.16 31.39
C LYS A 127 17.85 -28.43 31.78
N LYS A 128 18.45 -29.57 31.47
CA LYS A 128 17.83 -30.84 31.84
C LYS A 128 17.91 -31.02 33.35
N VAL A 129 16.78 -31.14 33.96
CA VAL A 129 16.69 -31.45 35.40
C VAL A 129 16.58 -32.95 35.55
N VAL A 130 17.61 -33.53 36.18
CA VAL A 130 17.58 -34.96 36.48
C VAL A 130 17.02 -35.11 37.88
N THR A 131 15.83 -35.71 37.97
CA THR A 131 15.22 -36.06 39.25
C THR A 131 15.48 -37.53 39.56
N ASN A 132 16.14 -37.78 40.69
CA ASN A 132 16.35 -39.15 41.14
C ASN A 132 15.15 -39.59 41.97
N TRP A 133 14.29 -40.32 41.30
CA TRP A 133 13.16 -40.96 42.00
C TRP A 133 13.60 -42.32 42.48
N LYS A 134 13.42 -42.54 43.72
CA LYS A 134 13.57 -43.88 44.33
C LYS A 134 12.30 -44.31 44.95
#